data_4dc04ccfa3816d3cb554ce60f952be25
#
_entry.id   4dc04ccfa3816d3cb554ce60f952be25
#
_cell.length_a   1.000
_cell.length_b   1.000
_cell.length_c   1.000
_cell.angle_alpha   90.00
_cell.angle_beta   90.00
_cell.angle_gamma   90.00
#
_symmetry.space_group_name_H-M   'P 1'
#
loop_
_entity.id
_entity.type
_entity.pdbx_description
1 polymer ?
#
loop_
_entity_poly.entity_id
_entity_poly.type
_entity_poly.pdbx_seq_one_letter_code
_entity_poly.pdbx_strand_id
1 'polypeptide(L)'
;VEVLKSASMWGESGKVTTLLGRNGAGKTTLLKIAAGVLRPDYGVISLFGDVRENQSLPRLARSGLMFVPQTQLVSPAYRVRDHLRALAATFGSEGIAEAISEMRIEALLDQTVRSLSGGERMRVSLALALARAPKVLIVDEPLVRLSPHNQEDVGNSLRTLAEKGAAVITSGHDARVLFKISDAIIWCVAGTTHHLGTPTDALAHSQFRREYLGEEG
;
A
#
# COMPACT_ATOMS: atom_id res chain seq x y z
N VAL A 1 0.62 25.54 1.28
CA VAL A 1 -0.59 25.10 0.54
C VAL A 1 -1.23 23.97 1.32
N GLU A 2 -2.50 24.12 1.69
CA GLU A 2 -3.26 23.09 2.37
C GLU A 2 -3.58 21.96 1.38
N VAL A 3 -3.05 20.76 1.64
CA VAL A 3 -3.23 19.57 0.79
C VAL A 3 -4.41 18.72 1.26
N LEU A 4 -4.56 18.58 2.59
CA LEU A 4 -5.66 17.85 3.21
C LEU A 4 -6.48 18.84 4.05
N LYS A 5 -7.81 18.80 3.89
CA LYS A 5 -8.74 19.68 4.60
C LYS A 5 -9.50 18.95 5.69
N SER A 6 -10.10 17.81 5.32
CA SER A 6 -10.81 16.91 6.23
C SER A 6 -10.71 15.50 5.67
N ALA A 7 -9.68 14.77 6.11
CA ALA A 7 -9.39 13.44 5.59
C ALA A 7 -9.26 12.44 6.72
N SER A 8 -9.94 11.31 6.57
CA SER A 8 -9.82 10.18 7.47
C SER A 8 -9.73 8.87 6.68
N MET A 9 -9.03 7.89 7.24
CA MET A 9 -8.97 6.54 6.70
C MET A 9 -8.73 5.54 7.83
N TRP A 10 -9.03 4.28 7.56
CA TRP A 10 -8.73 3.19 8.49
C TRP A 10 -8.29 1.93 7.73
N GLY A 11 -7.68 1.00 8.44
CA GLY A 11 -7.39 -0.35 7.98
C GLY A 11 -7.76 -1.36 9.05
N GLU A 12 -8.31 -2.47 8.64
CA GLU A 12 -8.67 -3.59 9.50
C GLU A 12 -7.81 -4.81 9.18
N SER A 13 -7.42 -5.58 10.22
CA SER A 13 -6.68 -6.83 10.05
C SER A 13 -7.42 -7.79 9.12
N GLY A 14 -6.70 -8.39 8.18
CA GLY A 14 -7.27 -9.31 7.20
C GLY A 14 -8.00 -8.66 6.03
N LYS A 15 -8.03 -7.33 5.96
CA LYS A 15 -8.76 -6.59 4.94
C LYS A 15 -7.88 -5.67 4.11
N VAL A 16 -8.33 -5.39 2.89
CA VAL A 16 -7.75 -4.41 1.98
C VAL A 16 -8.64 -3.18 1.92
N THR A 17 -8.14 -2.04 2.40
CA THR A 17 -8.78 -0.73 2.24
C THR A 17 -8.10 0.03 1.12
N THR A 18 -8.85 0.46 0.12
CA THR A 18 -8.33 1.17 -1.04
C THR A 18 -8.75 2.64 -1.03
N LEU A 19 -7.74 3.52 -1.12
CA LEU A 19 -7.91 4.96 -1.27
C LEU A 19 -7.89 5.33 -2.76
N LEU A 20 -9.05 5.56 -3.35
CA LEU A 20 -9.20 5.96 -4.75
C LEU A 20 -9.27 7.48 -4.89
N GLY A 21 -8.75 8.01 -5.99
CA GLY A 21 -8.83 9.43 -6.29
C GLY A 21 -7.92 9.82 -7.45
N ARG A 22 -8.22 10.96 -8.07
CA ARG A 22 -7.40 11.52 -9.16
C ARG A 22 -6.02 11.93 -8.65
N ASN A 23 -5.08 12.12 -9.56
CA ASN A 23 -3.77 12.67 -9.22
C ASN A 23 -3.91 14.05 -8.58
N GLY A 24 -3.15 14.31 -7.51
CA GLY A 24 -3.24 15.56 -6.75
C GLY A 24 -4.37 15.62 -5.70
N ALA A 25 -5.20 14.58 -5.55
CA ALA A 25 -6.29 14.56 -4.57
C ALA A 25 -5.85 14.52 -3.10
N GLY A 26 -4.54 14.25 -2.82
CA GLY A 26 -4.00 14.17 -1.47
C GLY A 26 -3.72 12.74 -0.96
N LYS A 27 -3.96 11.69 -1.77
CA LYS A 27 -3.77 10.28 -1.38
C LYS A 27 -2.40 10.00 -0.77
N THR A 28 -1.33 10.28 -1.52
CA THR A 28 0.06 10.09 -1.06
C THR A 28 0.37 10.83 0.22
N THR A 29 -0.15 12.06 0.39
CA THR A 29 0.03 12.84 1.60
C THR A 29 -0.65 12.18 2.80
N LEU A 30 -1.89 11.72 2.62
CA LEU A 30 -2.62 11.01 3.67
C LEU A 30 -1.92 9.70 4.07
N LEU A 31 -1.46 8.91 3.09
CA LEU A 31 -0.71 7.68 3.35
C LEU A 31 0.63 7.95 4.06
N LYS A 32 1.36 8.99 3.67
CA LYS A 32 2.61 9.38 4.33
C LYS A 32 2.39 9.85 5.77
N ILE A 33 1.29 10.55 6.04
CA ILE A 33 0.89 10.94 7.40
C ILE A 33 0.59 9.68 8.21
N ALA A 34 -0.25 8.78 7.72
CA ALA A 34 -0.58 7.53 8.40
C ALA A 34 0.64 6.64 8.65
N ALA A 35 1.60 6.64 7.72
CA ALA A 35 2.87 5.94 7.86
C ALA A 35 3.88 6.63 8.80
N GLY A 36 3.57 7.82 9.32
CA GLY A 36 4.49 8.61 10.15
C GLY A 36 5.65 9.25 9.39
N VAL A 37 5.59 9.30 8.06
CA VAL A 37 6.61 9.95 7.20
C VAL A 37 6.43 11.46 7.20
N LEU A 38 5.17 11.92 7.26
CA LEU A 38 4.80 13.33 7.38
C LEU A 38 4.04 13.55 8.69
N ARG A 39 4.27 14.71 9.30
CA ARG A 39 3.51 15.14 10.47
C ARG A 39 2.29 15.95 9.99
N PRO A 40 1.07 15.65 10.47
CA PRO A 40 -0.09 16.48 10.19
C PRO A 40 -0.02 17.76 11.01
N ASP A 41 -0.59 18.86 10.49
CA ASP A 41 -0.76 20.08 11.25
C ASP A 41 -1.83 19.89 12.34
N TYR A 42 -2.91 19.15 12.01
CA TYR A 42 -4.02 18.81 12.90
C TYR A 42 -4.48 17.38 12.65
N GLY A 43 -5.10 16.77 13.66
CA GLY A 43 -5.67 15.44 13.57
C GLY A 43 -4.98 14.43 14.46
N VAL A 44 -5.50 13.21 14.43
CA VAL A 44 -5.07 12.12 15.29
C VAL A 44 -4.74 10.90 14.43
N ILE A 45 -3.62 10.25 14.74
CA ILE A 45 -3.26 8.96 14.18
C ILE A 45 -3.37 7.94 15.31
N SER A 46 -4.15 6.88 15.10
CA SER A 46 -4.17 5.74 16.01
C SER A 46 -3.66 4.49 15.31
N LEU A 47 -2.87 3.69 16.02
CA LEU A 47 -2.34 2.43 15.54
C LEU A 47 -2.55 1.38 16.63
N PHE A 48 -3.28 0.30 16.30
CA PHE A 48 -3.65 -0.77 17.26
C PHE A 48 -4.46 -0.26 18.46
N GLY A 49 -5.32 0.75 18.24
CA GLY A 49 -6.14 1.37 19.28
C GLY A 49 -5.46 2.48 20.09
N ASP A 50 -4.13 2.61 19.99
CA ASP A 50 -3.39 3.66 20.71
C ASP A 50 -3.19 4.90 19.84
N VAL A 51 -3.45 6.06 20.42
CA VAL A 51 -3.12 7.35 19.79
C VAL A 51 -1.60 7.49 19.69
N ARG A 52 -1.13 7.87 18.51
CA ARG A 52 0.29 7.97 18.20
C ARG A 52 0.71 9.41 17.96
N GLU A 53 1.33 10.00 18.97
CA GLU A 53 1.95 11.31 18.86
C GLU A 53 3.46 11.17 18.61
N ASN A 54 3.96 11.77 17.52
CA ASN A 54 5.40 11.97 17.26
C ASN A 54 6.29 10.71 17.34
N GLN A 55 5.81 9.55 16.86
CA GLN A 55 6.64 8.35 16.85
C GLN A 55 7.63 8.37 15.68
N SER A 56 8.87 7.96 15.96
CA SER A 56 9.90 7.79 14.92
C SER A 56 9.57 6.59 14.00
N LEU A 57 9.93 6.71 12.73
CA LEU A 57 9.76 5.62 11.73
C LEU A 57 10.32 4.26 12.22
N PRO A 58 11.52 4.18 12.85
CA PRO A 58 12.01 2.91 13.37
C PRO A 58 11.11 2.30 14.46
N ARG A 59 10.46 3.12 15.29
CA ARG A 59 9.53 2.64 16.31
C ARG A 59 8.24 2.11 15.68
N LEU A 60 7.67 2.83 14.72
CA LEU A 60 6.51 2.39 13.94
C LEU A 60 6.81 1.09 13.18
N ALA A 61 7.98 1.00 12.57
CA ALA A 61 8.42 -0.22 11.92
C ALA A 61 8.45 -1.40 12.91
N ARG A 62 9.08 -1.26 14.08
CA ARG A 62 9.12 -2.32 15.10
C ARG A 62 7.74 -2.69 15.65
N SER A 63 6.79 -1.77 15.68
CA SER A 63 5.40 -2.08 16.10
C SER A 63 4.60 -2.83 15.05
N GLY A 64 5.15 -3.06 13.84
CA GLY A 64 4.52 -3.84 12.79
C GLY A 64 3.93 -3.02 11.63
N LEU A 65 4.24 -1.71 11.53
CA LEU A 65 3.86 -0.92 10.37
C LEU A 65 4.94 -1.01 9.28
N MET A 66 4.53 -1.15 8.03
CA MET A 66 5.40 -1.05 6.86
C MET A 66 4.78 -0.14 5.81
N PHE A 67 5.58 0.74 5.23
CA PHE A 67 5.19 1.63 4.16
C PHE A 67 5.99 1.32 2.89
N VAL A 68 5.29 1.05 1.79
CA VAL A 68 5.86 0.88 0.45
C VAL A 68 5.49 2.12 -0.36
N PRO A 69 6.43 3.04 -0.60
CA PRO A 69 6.16 4.25 -1.37
C PRO A 69 6.05 3.92 -2.87
N GLN A 70 5.39 4.79 -3.62
CA GLN A 70 5.28 4.72 -5.08
C GLN A 70 6.67 4.67 -5.76
N THR A 71 7.65 5.36 -5.20
CA THR A 71 9.03 5.41 -5.66
C THR A 71 9.96 4.71 -4.68
N GLN A 72 10.58 3.63 -5.11
CA GLN A 72 11.72 2.95 -4.46
C GLN A 72 11.66 2.68 -2.94
N LEU A 73 11.09 1.52 -2.56
CA LEU A 73 11.40 0.92 -1.27
C LEU A 73 12.83 0.32 -1.27
N VAL A 74 13.25 -0.25 -2.40
CA VAL A 74 14.51 -1.00 -2.57
C VAL A 74 15.57 -0.16 -3.30
N SER A 75 16.80 -0.14 -2.78
CA SER A 75 17.90 0.59 -3.41
C SER A 75 18.28 -0.03 -4.76
N PRO A 76 18.38 0.78 -5.83
CA PRO A 76 18.70 0.28 -7.17
C PRO A 76 20.14 -0.29 -7.30
N ALA A 77 21.03 0.04 -6.37
CA ALA A 77 22.45 -0.34 -6.42
C ALA A 77 22.74 -1.76 -5.96
N TYR A 78 21.84 -2.34 -5.17
CA TYR A 78 22.03 -3.67 -4.57
C TYR A 78 21.24 -4.74 -5.32
N ARG A 79 21.63 -6.02 -5.11
CA ARG A 79 20.90 -7.17 -5.61
C ARG A 79 19.68 -7.44 -4.75
N VAL A 80 18.69 -8.11 -5.31
CA VAL A 80 17.48 -8.50 -4.58
C VAL A 80 17.82 -9.29 -3.31
N ARG A 81 18.72 -10.28 -3.42
CA ARG A 81 19.17 -11.07 -2.26
C ARG A 81 19.78 -10.24 -1.13
N ASP A 82 20.41 -9.12 -1.44
CA ASP A 82 21.05 -8.29 -0.41
C ASP A 82 20.00 -7.54 0.43
N HIS A 83 18.89 -7.16 -0.19
CA HIS A 83 17.74 -6.61 0.54
C HIS A 83 17.08 -7.65 1.47
N LEU A 84 16.92 -8.89 0.99
CA LEU A 84 16.39 -9.99 1.82
C LEU A 84 17.33 -10.33 2.99
N ARG A 85 18.65 -10.32 2.75
CA ARG A 85 19.64 -10.50 3.83
C ARG A 85 19.60 -9.38 4.86
N ALA A 86 19.49 -8.14 4.41
CA ALA A 86 19.36 -6.98 5.32
C ALA A 86 18.07 -7.07 6.16
N LEU A 87 16.96 -7.51 5.53
CA LEU A 87 15.71 -7.78 6.23
C LEU A 87 15.90 -8.88 7.30
N ALA A 88 16.51 -10.01 6.90
CA ALA A 88 16.79 -11.13 7.79
C ALA A 88 17.65 -10.72 9.00
N ALA A 89 18.67 -9.91 8.78
CA ALA A 89 19.54 -9.41 9.85
C ALA A 89 18.79 -8.50 10.85
N THR A 90 17.71 -7.86 10.42
CA THR A 90 16.97 -6.90 11.25
C THR A 90 15.75 -7.50 11.93
N PHE A 91 15.03 -8.38 11.22
CA PHE A 91 13.71 -8.90 11.63
C PHE A 91 13.65 -10.42 11.73
N GLY A 92 14.72 -11.14 11.41
CA GLY A 92 14.76 -12.60 11.32
C GLY A 92 14.57 -13.11 9.90
N SER A 93 14.88 -14.39 9.68
CA SER A 93 14.81 -15.05 8.36
C SER A 93 13.52 -15.82 8.14
N GLU A 94 12.63 -15.86 9.12
CA GLU A 94 11.33 -16.54 9.01
C GLU A 94 10.51 -15.96 7.84
N GLY A 95 9.85 -16.83 7.08
CA GLY A 95 9.01 -16.41 5.96
C GLY A 95 9.73 -15.95 4.68
N ILE A 96 11.08 -15.82 4.66
CA ILE A 96 11.80 -15.34 3.46
C ILE A 96 11.65 -16.32 2.29
N ALA A 97 11.82 -17.62 2.53
CA ALA A 97 11.70 -18.64 1.49
C ALA A 97 10.27 -18.69 0.92
N GLU A 98 9.27 -18.60 1.78
CA GLU A 98 7.87 -18.51 1.40
C GLU A 98 7.59 -17.25 0.58
N ALA A 99 8.09 -16.10 1.03
CA ALA A 99 7.91 -14.83 0.33
C ALA A 99 8.56 -14.82 -1.07
N ILE A 100 9.72 -15.44 -1.23
CA ILE A 100 10.40 -15.61 -2.52
C ILE A 100 9.49 -16.39 -3.47
N SER A 101 8.98 -17.54 -3.03
CA SER A 101 8.13 -18.42 -3.82
C SER A 101 6.77 -17.78 -4.15
N GLU A 102 6.08 -17.21 -3.18
CA GLU A 102 4.78 -16.56 -3.35
C GLU A 102 4.83 -15.39 -4.33
N MET A 103 5.87 -14.58 -4.22
CA MET A 103 6.05 -13.41 -5.10
C MET A 103 6.77 -13.76 -6.41
N ARG A 104 7.14 -15.04 -6.63
CA ARG A 104 7.82 -15.55 -7.84
C ARG A 104 9.04 -14.71 -8.20
N ILE A 105 9.94 -14.50 -7.24
CA ILE A 105 11.15 -13.68 -7.43
C ILE A 105 12.44 -14.48 -7.42
N GLU A 106 12.39 -15.82 -7.51
CA GLU A 106 13.55 -16.71 -7.49
C GLU A 106 14.58 -16.30 -8.56
N ALA A 107 14.13 -16.10 -9.79
CA ALA A 107 14.97 -15.71 -10.92
C ALA A 107 15.56 -14.29 -10.81
N LEU A 108 15.05 -13.48 -9.86
CA LEU A 108 15.47 -12.10 -9.67
C LEU A 108 16.55 -11.95 -8.58
N LEU A 109 16.79 -12.96 -7.77
CA LEU A 109 17.63 -12.87 -6.56
C LEU A 109 19.04 -12.33 -6.84
N ASP A 110 19.63 -12.72 -7.95
CA ASP A 110 20.98 -12.30 -8.35
C ASP A 110 21.04 -11.02 -9.16
N GLN A 111 19.89 -10.52 -9.59
CA GLN A 111 19.79 -9.30 -10.36
C GLN A 111 19.90 -8.07 -9.46
N THR A 112 20.48 -6.98 -10.01
CA THR A 112 20.44 -5.67 -9.35
C THR A 112 19.05 -5.07 -9.50
N VAL A 113 18.54 -4.38 -8.48
CA VAL A 113 17.22 -3.75 -8.53
C VAL A 113 17.10 -2.75 -9.70
N ARG A 114 18.22 -2.15 -10.12
CA ARG A 114 18.27 -1.24 -11.29
C ARG A 114 17.83 -1.93 -12.59
N SER A 115 18.16 -3.20 -12.80
CA SER A 115 17.84 -3.95 -14.02
C SER A 115 16.38 -4.45 -14.07
N LEU A 116 15.67 -4.40 -12.97
CA LEU A 116 14.30 -4.90 -12.88
C LEU A 116 13.29 -3.96 -13.57
N SER A 117 12.25 -4.54 -14.15
CA SER A 117 11.05 -3.82 -14.56
C SER A 117 10.28 -3.23 -13.35
N GLY A 118 9.34 -2.32 -13.61
CA GLY A 118 8.50 -1.75 -12.55
C GLY A 118 7.72 -2.80 -11.76
N GLY A 119 7.15 -3.79 -12.45
CA GLY A 119 6.40 -4.89 -11.84
C GLY A 119 7.29 -5.81 -11.00
N GLU A 120 8.47 -6.16 -11.49
CA GLU A 120 9.45 -6.96 -10.73
C GLU A 120 9.92 -6.23 -9.47
N ARG A 121 10.21 -4.92 -9.56
CA ARG A 121 10.54 -4.11 -8.37
C ARG A 121 9.40 -4.09 -7.35
N MET A 122 8.15 -3.98 -7.79
CA MET A 122 7.00 -4.02 -6.89
C MET A 122 6.86 -5.39 -6.24
N ARG A 123 7.00 -6.49 -7.00
CA ARG A 123 6.98 -7.86 -6.45
C ARG A 123 8.09 -8.08 -5.42
N VAL A 124 9.30 -7.57 -5.67
CA VAL A 124 10.40 -7.61 -4.68
C VAL A 124 10.04 -6.83 -3.42
N SER A 125 9.42 -5.64 -3.55
CA SER A 125 8.96 -4.85 -2.40
C SER A 125 7.89 -5.58 -1.60
N LEU A 126 6.96 -6.26 -2.27
CA LEU A 126 5.93 -7.06 -1.61
C LEU A 126 6.48 -8.35 -1.01
N ALA A 127 7.53 -8.96 -1.62
CA ALA A 127 8.24 -10.09 -1.01
C ALA A 127 8.90 -9.68 0.32
N LEU A 128 9.52 -8.49 0.37
CA LEU A 128 10.05 -7.96 1.63
C LEU A 128 8.94 -7.70 2.65
N ALA A 129 7.76 -7.22 2.20
CA ALA A 129 6.61 -7.05 3.06
C ALA A 129 6.10 -8.39 3.61
N LEU A 130 5.95 -9.39 2.75
CA LEU A 130 5.49 -10.72 3.15
C LEU A 130 6.45 -11.38 4.14
N ALA A 131 7.76 -11.37 3.84
CA ALA A 131 8.79 -11.92 4.71
C ALA A 131 8.84 -11.25 6.08
N ARG A 132 8.53 -9.95 6.13
CA ARG A 132 8.48 -9.19 7.38
C ARG A 132 7.19 -9.42 8.17
N ALA A 133 6.12 -9.89 7.53
CA ALA A 133 4.78 -10.11 8.11
C ALA A 133 4.27 -8.89 8.92
N PRO A 134 4.09 -7.73 8.27
CA PRO A 134 3.64 -6.52 8.98
C PRO A 134 2.19 -6.68 9.44
N LYS A 135 1.86 -6.08 10.59
CA LYS A 135 0.46 -5.97 11.05
C LYS A 135 -0.33 -4.94 10.24
N VAL A 136 0.35 -3.88 9.78
CA VAL A 136 -0.21 -2.85 8.89
C VAL A 136 0.74 -2.63 7.73
N LEU A 137 0.23 -2.80 6.52
CA LEU A 137 0.95 -2.52 5.28
C LEU A 137 0.26 -1.36 4.54
N ILE A 138 0.99 -0.29 4.32
CA ILE A 138 0.56 0.85 3.52
C ILE A 138 1.33 0.83 2.20
N VAL A 139 0.64 0.83 1.06
CA VAL A 139 1.27 0.77 -0.28
C VAL A 139 0.72 1.90 -1.16
N ASP A 140 1.58 2.80 -1.57
CA ASP A 140 1.19 3.96 -2.37
C ASP A 140 1.30 3.67 -3.87
N GLU A 141 0.18 3.70 -4.58
CA GLU A 141 0.02 3.51 -6.03
C GLU A 141 0.78 2.30 -6.61
N PRO A 142 0.60 1.08 -6.08
CA PRO A 142 1.39 -0.09 -6.49
C PRO A 142 1.18 -0.52 -7.94
N LEU A 143 0.09 -0.13 -8.58
CA LEU A 143 -0.30 -0.57 -9.93
C LEU A 143 0.15 0.38 -11.03
N VAL A 144 0.72 1.53 -10.68
CA VAL A 144 1.10 2.55 -11.65
C VAL A 144 2.20 2.06 -12.59
N ARG A 145 2.02 2.32 -13.89
CA ARG A 145 2.97 1.96 -14.97
C ARG A 145 3.23 0.45 -15.09
N LEU A 146 2.33 -0.39 -14.61
CA LEU A 146 2.37 -1.82 -14.81
C LEU A 146 1.50 -2.25 -15.98
N SER A 147 1.91 -3.32 -16.69
CA SER A 147 1.03 -3.98 -17.65
C SER A 147 -0.17 -4.61 -16.95
N PRO A 148 -1.31 -4.82 -17.63
CA PRO A 148 -2.50 -5.42 -17.02
C PRO A 148 -2.23 -6.73 -16.27
N HIS A 149 -1.42 -7.62 -16.84
CA HIS A 149 -1.03 -8.87 -16.17
C HIS A 149 -0.27 -8.62 -14.85
N ASN A 150 0.72 -7.72 -14.87
CA ASN A 150 1.47 -7.37 -13.66
C ASN A 150 0.59 -6.66 -12.61
N GLN A 151 -0.43 -5.90 -13.02
CA GLN A 151 -1.39 -5.30 -12.10
C GLN A 151 -2.20 -6.36 -11.36
N GLU A 152 -2.64 -7.41 -12.04
CA GLU A 152 -3.36 -8.52 -11.41
C GLU A 152 -2.46 -9.30 -10.45
N ASP A 153 -1.22 -9.61 -10.82
CA ASP A 153 -0.26 -10.28 -9.95
C ASP A 153 0.01 -9.47 -8.67
N VAL A 154 0.24 -8.17 -8.81
CA VAL A 154 0.45 -7.27 -7.65
C VAL A 154 -0.82 -7.17 -6.81
N GLY A 155 -1.98 -7.07 -7.43
CA GLY A 155 -3.27 -7.07 -6.73
C GLY A 155 -3.47 -8.33 -5.90
N ASN A 156 -3.24 -9.50 -6.48
CA ASN A 156 -3.32 -10.79 -5.79
C ASN A 156 -2.32 -10.86 -4.63
N SER A 157 -1.11 -10.33 -4.81
CA SER A 157 -0.11 -10.27 -3.74
C SER A 157 -0.56 -9.42 -2.54
N LEU A 158 -1.24 -8.29 -2.79
CA LEU A 158 -1.83 -7.47 -1.73
C LEU A 158 -2.95 -8.23 -1.01
N ARG A 159 -3.77 -8.98 -1.74
CA ARG A 159 -4.83 -9.83 -1.16
C ARG A 159 -4.23 -10.92 -0.27
N THR A 160 -3.21 -11.64 -0.76
CA THR A 160 -2.47 -12.64 0.03
C THR A 160 -1.94 -12.07 1.34
N LEU A 161 -1.35 -10.87 1.31
CA LEU A 161 -0.86 -10.19 2.53
C LEU A 161 -1.98 -9.90 3.53
N ALA A 162 -3.15 -9.49 3.05
CA ALA A 162 -4.32 -9.30 3.91
C ALA A 162 -4.81 -10.64 4.49
N GLU A 163 -4.94 -11.68 3.67
CA GLU A 163 -5.36 -13.02 4.12
C GLU A 163 -4.43 -13.63 5.17
N LYS A 164 -3.16 -13.26 5.16
CA LYS A 164 -2.17 -13.60 6.21
C LYS A 164 -2.29 -12.71 7.46
N GLY A 165 -3.31 -11.84 7.53
CA GLY A 165 -3.68 -11.07 8.72
C GLY A 165 -3.21 -9.62 8.73
N ALA A 166 -2.53 -9.13 7.70
CA ALA A 166 -2.18 -7.71 7.63
C ALA A 166 -3.42 -6.83 7.39
N ALA A 167 -3.47 -5.66 8.01
CA ALA A 167 -4.32 -4.57 7.55
C ALA A 167 -3.63 -3.91 6.35
N VAL A 168 -4.14 -4.12 5.14
CA VAL A 168 -3.55 -3.56 3.92
C VAL A 168 -4.29 -2.28 3.53
N ILE A 169 -3.56 -1.18 3.42
CA ILE A 169 -4.07 0.10 2.92
C ILE A 169 -3.32 0.43 1.63
N THR A 170 -4.04 0.58 0.52
CA THR A 170 -3.45 0.89 -0.77
C THR A 170 -4.10 2.12 -1.40
N SER A 171 -3.42 2.73 -2.35
CA SER A 171 -3.97 3.84 -3.13
C SER A 171 -3.90 3.55 -4.62
N GLY A 172 -4.73 4.24 -5.38
CA GLY A 172 -4.68 4.19 -6.83
C GLY A 172 -5.67 5.13 -7.51
N HIS A 173 -5.61 5.11 -8.83
CA HIS A 173 -6.53 5.87 -9.68
C HIS A 173 -7.23 4.99 -10.73
N ASP A 174 -6.83 3.72 -10.89
CA ASP A 174 -7.55 2.72 -11.71
C ASP A 174 -8.32 1.77 -10.79
N ALA A 175 -9.64 1.87 -10.85
CA ALA A 175 -10.54 1.11 -9.99
C ALA A 175 -10.61 -0.39 -10.35
N ARG A 176 -10.30 -0.79 -11.60
CA ARG A 176 -10.60 -2.14 -12.10
C ARG A 176 -9.98 -3.27 -11.30
N VAL A 177 -8.66 -3.23 -11.07
CA VAL A 177 -7.98 -4.26 -10.28
C VAL A 177 -8.22 -4.04 -8.79
N LEU A 178 -8.21 -2.77 -8.34
CA LEU A 178 -8.36 -2.44 -6.93
C LEU A 178 -9.73 -2.85 -6.39
N PHE A 179 -10.82 -2.72 -7.16
CA PHE A 179 -12.14 -3.20 -6.75
C PHE A 179 -12.20 -4.71 -6.54
N LYS A 180 -11.45 -5.50 -7.33
CA LYS A 180 -11.43 -6.97 -7.19
C LYS A 180 -10.82 -7.44 -5.86
N ILE A 181 -9.89 -6.67 -5.30
CA ILE A 181 -9.13 -7.05 -4.11
C ILE A 181 -9.56 -6.33 -2.84
N SER A 182 -10.38 -5.27 -2.95
CA SER A 182 -10.73 -4.40 -1.82
C SER A 182 -11.93 -4.92 -1.03
N ASP A 183 -11.86 -4.76 0.29
CA ASP A 183 -12.99 -4.92 1.21
C ASP A 183 -13.68 -3.58 1.49
N ALA A 184 -12.92 -2.47 1.43
CA ALA A 184 -13.44 -1.13 1.65
C ALA A 184 -12.84 -0.11 0.67
N ILE A 185 -13.66 0.82 0.24
CA ILE A 185 -13.29 1.91 -0.67
C ILE A 185 -13.44 3.25 0.04
N ILE A 186 -12.40 4.06 -0.03
CA ILE A 186 -12.38 5.44 0.39
C ILE A 186 -12.08 6.30 -0.84
N TRP A 187 -12.95 7.24 -1.14
CA TRP A 187 -12.76 8.17 -2.24
C TRP A 187 -12.13 9.47 -1.73
N CYS A 188 -10.96 9.81 -2.28
CA CYS A 188 -10.22 11.02 -1.97
C CYS A 188 -10.41 12.05 -3.08
N VAL A 189 -10.93 13.21 -2.72
CA VAL A 189 -11.19 14.31 -3.65
C VAL A 189 -10.88 15.66 -2.99
N ALA A 190 -10.05 16.48 -3.66
CA ALA A 190 -9.71 17.84 -3.23
C ALA A 190 -9.31 17.98 -1.74
N GLY A 191 -8.57 17.00 -1.21
CA GLY A 191 -8.09 16.99 0.18
C GLY A 191 -9.11 16.48 1.21
N THR A 192 -10.26 15.99 0.76
CA THR A 192 -11.27 15.34 1.62
C THR A 192 -11.40 13.85 1.30
N THR A 193 -11.95 13.07 2.22
CA THR A 193 -12.23 11.64 2.01
C THR A 193 -13.69 11.31 2.25
N HIS A 194 -14.25 10.48 1.36
CA HIS A 194 -15.59 9.93 1.46
C HIS A 194 -15.50 8.41 1.60
N HIS A 195 -16.08 7.90 2.65
CA HIS A 195 -16.11 6.47 2.94
C HIS A 195 -17.28 5.84 2.19
N LEU A 196 -17.00 5.04 1.17
CA LEU A 196 -18.01 4.50 0.27
C LEU A 196 -18.48 3.08 0.64
N GLY A 197 -17.85 2.44 1.63
CA GLY A 197 -18.16 1.06 2.00
C GLY A 197 -17.46 0.04 1.11
N THR A 198 -18.15 -1.03 0.73
CA THR A 198 -17.63 -2.08 -0.16
C THR A 198 -17.48 -1.57 -1.60
N PRO A 199 -16.76 -2.29 -2.48
CA PRO A 199 -16.75 -1.99 -3.92
C PRO A 199 -18.16 -1.88 -4.52
N THR A 200 -19.10 -2.72 -4.09
CA THR A 200 -20.51 -2.68 -4.54
C THR A 200 -21.19 -1.39 -4.10
N ASP A 201 -21.01 -0.97 -2.86
CA ASP A 201 -21.57 0.29 -2.34
C ASP A 201 -20.96 1.49 -3.09
N ALA A 202 -19.67 1.46 -3.38
CA ALA A 202 -18.98 2.50 -4.15
C ALA A 202 -19.57 2.62 -5.57
N LEU A 203 -19.85 1.50 -6.24
CA LEU A 203 -20.50 1.50 -7.55
C LEU A 203 -21.97 1.97 -7.50
N ALA A 204 -22.65 1.86 -6.37
CA ALA A 204 -23.99 2.41 -6.17
C ALA A 204 -24.01 3.91 -5.86
N HIS A 205 -22.85 4.49 -5.48
CA HIS A 205 -22.75 5.89 -5.05
C HIS A 205 -22.77 6.84 -6.26
N SER A 206 -23.88 7.57 -6.47
CA SER A 206 -24.15 8.37 -7.67
C SER A 206 -23.10 9.44 -7.96
N GLN A 207 -22.63 10.16 -6.93
CA GLN A 207 -21.61 11.20 -7.10
C GLN A 207 -20.26 10.60 -7.49
N PHE A 208 -19.84 9.50 -6.87
CA PHE A 208 -18.59 8.80 -7.20
C PHE A 208 -18.60 8.29 -8.65
N ARG A 209 -19.70 7.68 -9.10
CA ARG A 209 -19.87 7.24 -10.48
C ARG A 209 -19.70 8.39 -11.46
N ARG A 210 -20.42 9.48 -11.25
CA ARG A 210 -20.39 10.65 -12.13
C ARG A 210 -19.04 11.36 -12.14
N GLU A 211 -18.47 11.64 -10.96
CA GLU A 211 -17.27 12.48 -10.86
C GLU A 211 -15.96 11.69 -11.04
N TYR A 212 -15.94 10.43 -10.66
CA TYR A 212 -14.73 9.62 -10.69
C TYR A 212 -14.73 8.56 -11.81
N LEU A 213 -15.81 7.80 -11.99
CA LEU A 213 -15.89 6.78 -13.05
C LEU A 213 -16.25 7.38 -14.41
N GLY A 214 -16.82 8.59 -14.47
CA GLY A 214 -17.22 9.24 -15.71
C GLY A 214 -18.49 8.64 -16.33
N GLU A 215 -19.32 7.95 -15.54
CA GLU A 215 -20.57 7.39 -15.98
C GLU A 215 -21.68 8.46 -15.91
N GLU A 216 -22.26 8.80 -17.05
CA GLU A 216 -23.51 9.56 -17.09
C GLU A 216 -24.64 8.66 -16.57
N GLY A 217 -25.44 9.19 -15.62
CA GLY A 217 -26.52 8.48 -14.94
C GLY A 217 -27.72 8.20 -15.84
#